data_8c530f1a65a7f03b480c28993599b39d
#
_entry.id   8c530f1a65a7f03b480c28993599b39d
#
_cell.length_a   1.000
_cell.length_b   1.000
_cell.length_c   1.000
_cell.angle_alpha   90.00
_cell.angle_beta   90.00
_cell.angle_gamma   90.00
#
_symmetry.space_group_name_H-M   'P 1'
#
loop_
_entity.id
_entity.type
_entity.pdbx_description
1 polymer ?
#
loop_
_entity_poly.entity_id
_entity_poly.type
_entity_poly.pdbx_seq_one_letter_code
_entity_poly.pdbx_strand_id
1 'polypeptide(L)'
;MCDKVIFTPGICVCAHLTQICRRAEKVRRNEEKIMKKATKVMALATAMVLLACTLTACGSSAKGGKITFGTNAEFPPFEYVTSEGVIDQYDGIDMAIAKSIAEQNDMTVVVENMEFDSLLVALQNGQIDAVIAGMTATDERRETVDFSTTYYTATQVMIVKEDSDIASAADMADKKICVVQGYTGEVCVNDMGYPYEAFKKGTEAVMELVNGKCDVVVIDSATAQKYVSDNEGLKIVEDASAFESEE
;
A
#
# COMPACT_ATOMS: atom_id res chain seq x y z
N MET A 1 -7.25 -23.19 13.27
CA MET A 1 -5.96 -22.92 13.92
C MET A 1 -5.34 -21.75 13.18
N CYS A 2 -5.91 -20.54 13.42
CA CYS A 2 -5.45 -19.25 12.84
C CYS A 2 -4.78 -18.39 13.93
N ASP A 3 -4.11 -19.03 14.89
CA ASP A 3 -3.64 -18.35 16.11
C ASP A 3 -2.16 -17.98 16.10
N LYS A 4 -1.56 -17.78 14.93
CA LYS A 4 -0.18 -17.23 14.89
C LYS A 4 0.07 -16.42 13.63
N VAL A 5 -0.65 -15.32 13.46
CA VAL A 5 -0.06 -14.17 12.78
C VAL A 5 0.54 -13.32 13.90
N ILE A 6 1.82 -13.50 14.17
CA ILE A 6 2.56 -12.64 15.10
C ILE A 6 2.81 -11.34 14.31
N PHE A 7 1.91 -10.39 14.42
CA PHE A 7 2.20 -9.01 14.00
C PHE A 7 3.21 -8.45 14.99
N THR A 8 4.39 -8.17 14.53
CA THR A 8 5.28 -7.24 15.23
C THR A 8 4.58 -5.87 15.21
N PRO A 9 4.53 -5.13 16.30
CA PRO A 9 3.84 -3.84 16.34
C PRO A 9 4.47 -2.89 15.32
N GLY A 10 3.63 -2.36 14.43
CA GLY A 10 4.03 -1.34 13.50
C GLY A 10 3.67 -1.52 12.02
N ILE A 11 2.69 -2.34 11.62
CA ILE A 11 2.37 -2.54 10.19
C ILE A 11 0.92 -2.17 9.90
N CYS A 12 0.69 -1.21 8.99
CA CYS A 12 -0.64 -0.80 8.53
C CYS A 12 -0.93 -1.38 7.14
N VAL A 13 -1.74 -2.43 7.09
CA VAL A 13 -2.25 -3.00 5.85
C VAL A 13 -3.77 -2.86 5.89
N CYS A 14 -4.32 -2.14 4.92
CA CYS A 14 -5.75 -2.07 4.71
C CYS A 14 -6.24 -3.47 4.34
N ALA A 15 -6.82 -4.20 5.29
CA ALA A 15 -6.97 -5.64 5.15
C ALA A 15 -8.43 -6.08 5.09
N HIS A 16 -8.79 -6.65 3.98
CA HIS A 16 -9.85 -7.66 3.89
C HIS A 16 -9.38 -9.04 4.45
N LEU A 17 -8.35 -9.03 5.33
CA LEU A 17 -7.71 -10.24 5.88
C LEU A 17 -8.71 -11.16 6.58
N THR A 18 -9.73 -10.63 7.24
CA THR A 18 -10.80 -11.44 7.83
C THR A 18 -11.65 -12.17 6.80
N GLN A 19 -11.85 -11.60 5.61
CA GLN A 19 -12.54 -12.28 4.51
C GLN A 19 -11.62 -13.31 3.85
N ILE A 20 -10.32 -13.00 3.70
CA ILE A 20 -9.32 -13.93 3.14
C ILE A 20 -9.19 -15.15 4.08
N CYS A 21 -9.05 -14.94 5.40
CA CYS A 21 -9.03 -16.05 6.37
C CYS A 21 -10.31 -16.88 6.33
N ARG A 22 -11.50 -16.26 6.26
CA ARG A 22 -12.78 -16.97 6.12
C ARG A 22 -12.90 -17.71 4.80
N ARG A 23 -12.35 -17.15 3.71
CA ARG A 23 -12.34 -17.78 2.39
C ARG A 23 -11.38 -18.98 2.36
N ALA A 24 -10.19 -18.85 2.96
CA ALA A 24 -9.23 -19.93 3.13
C ALA A 24 -9.79 -21.06 4.01
N GLU A 25 -10.48 -20.74 5.12
CA GLU A 25 -11.15 -21.74 5.94
C GLU A 25 -12.33 -22.43 5.24
N LYS A 26 -13.05 -21.68 4.37
CA LYS A 26 -14.15 -22.26 3.58
C LYS A 26 -13.63 -23.18 2.49
N VAL A 27 -12.52 -22.83 1.86
CA VAL A 27 -11.82 -23.69 0.88
C VAL A 27 -11.31 -24.94 1.58
N ARG A 28 -10.60 -24.81 2.71
CA ARG A 28 -10.10 -25.95 3.49
C ARG A 28 -11.21 -26.88 3.97
N ARG A 29 -12.34 -26.35 4.44
CA ARG A 29 -13.52 -27.17 4.81
C ARG A 29 -14.17 -27.87 3.63
N ASN A 30 -14.16 -27.28 2.45
CA ASN A 30 -14.62 -27.93 1.23
C ASN A 30 -13.68 -29.05 0.79
N GLU A 31 -12.36 -28.83 0.87
CA GLU A 31 -11.37 -29.88 0.57
C GLU A 31 -11.45 -31.03 1.54
N GLU A 32 -11.64 -30.78 2.84
CA GLU A 32 -11.87 -31.85 3.83
C GLU A 32 -13.16 -32.63 3.56
N LYS A 33 -14.24 -31.96 3.12
CA LYS A 33 -15.50 -32.66 2.75
C LYS A 33 -15.35 -33.48 1.46
N ILE A 34 -14.58 -32.97 0.50
CA ILE A 34 -14.27 -33.70 -0.75
C ILE A 34 -13.38 -34.89 -0.44
N MET A 35 -12.35 -34.72 0.40
CA MET A 35 -11.49 -35.86 0.83
C MET A 35 -12.26 -36.92 1.60
N LYS A 36 -13.16 -36.56 2.52
CA LYS A 36 -13.99 -37.52 3.25
C LYS A 36 -15.00 -38.25 2.36
N LYS A 37 -15.43 -37.67 1.24
CA LYS A 37 -16.24 -38.36 0.23
C LYS A 37 -15.40 -39.23 -0.66
N ALA A 38 -14.20 -38.79 -1.06
CA ALA A 38 -13.26 -39.58 -1.88
C ALA A 38 -12.75 -40.83 -1.14
N THR A 39 -12.46 -40.72 0.16
CA THR A 39 -12.04 -41.91 0.96
C THR A 39 -13.14 -42.96 1.10
N LYS A 40 -14.42 -42.59 1.07
CA LYS A 40 -15.53 -43.57 1.07
C LYS A 40 -15.73 -44.27 -0.26
N VAL A 41 -15.34 -43.64 -1.37
CA VAL A 41 -15.44 -44.23 -2.72
C VAL A 41 -14.21 -45.08 -3.06
N MET A 42 -13.02 -44.73 -2.53
CA MET A 42 -11.76 -45.46 -2.77
C MET A 42 -11.62 -46.76 -1.98
N ALA A 43 -12.42 -47.00 -0.95
CA ALA A 43 -12.40 -48.22 -0.18
C ALA A 43 -13.01 -49.45 -0.94
N LEU A 44 -13.61 -49.23 -2.13
CA LEU A 44 -14.19 -50.32 -2.95
C LEU A 44 -13.39 -50.64 -4.23
N ALA A 45 -12.29 -49.92 -4.51
CA ALA A 45 -11.54 -50.08 -5.76
C ALA A 45 -10.10 -50.56 -5.61
N THR A 46 -9.62 -50.90 -4.41
CA THR A 46 -8.24 -51.32 -4.14
C THR A 46 -8.06 -52.81 -4.03
N ALA A 47 -8.51 -53.55 -5.02
CA ALA A 47 -8.19 -55.00 -5.15
C ALA A 47 -7.56 -55.36 -6.51
N MET A 48 -7.11 -54.41 -7.32
CA MET A 48 -6.32 -54.75 -8.52
C MET A 48 -5.41 -53.61 -8.93
N VAL A 49 -4.16 -53.95 -9.10
CA VAL A 49 -3.02 -53.23 -9.65
C VAL A 49 -2.02 -52.72 -8.61
N LEU A 50 -1.34 -53.70 -8.03
CA LEU A 50 0.06 -53.56 -7.64
C LEU A 50 0.89 -54.01 -8.85
N LEU A 51 1.46 -53.09 -9.62
CA LEU A 51 2.78 -53.18 -10.27
C LEU A 51 2.96 -52.01 -11.25
N ALA A 52 4.03 -51.29 -11.05
CA ALA A 52 4.79 -50.52 -12.02
C ALA A 52 4.90 -49.00 -11.80
N CYS A 53 6.16 -48.63 -11.65
CA CYS A 53 6.81 -47.39 -12.00
C CYS A 53 6.82 -46.25 -10.98
N THR A 54 7.87 -46.28 -10.19
CA THR A 54 8.56 -45.12 -9.62
C THR A 54 9.00 -44.17 -10.73
N LEU A 55 8.35 -43.04 -10.84
CA LEU A 55 8.91 -41.88 -11.50
C LEU A 55 8.70 -40.69 -10.56
N THR A 56 9.79 -40.31 -9.92
CA THR A 56 9.99 -39.10 -9.19
C THR A 56 9.67 -37.88 -10.07
N ALA A 57 8.53 -37.25 -9.83
CA ALA A 57 8.32 -35.86 -10.22
C ALA A 57 8.19 -35.08 -8.94
N CYS A 58 9.30 -34.49 -8.49
CA CYS A 58 9.26 -33.36 -7.58
C CYS A 58 8.59 -32.21 -8.33
N GLY A 59 7.26 -32.22 -8.35
CA GLY A 59 6.49 -31.03 -8.63
C GLY A 59 6.33 -30.29 -7.32
N SER A 60 7.02 -29.18 -7.15
CA SER A 60 6.72 -28.22 -6.10
C SER A 60 5.26 -27.81 -6.26
N SER A 61 4.38 -28.42 -5.49
CA SER A 61 3.02 -27.92 -5.32
C SER A 61 3.16 -26.54 -4.66
N ALA A 62 2.96 -25.49 -5.41
CA ALA A 62 2.77 -24.17 -4.86
C ALA A 62 1.56 -24.25 -3.91
N LYS A 63 1.81 -24.33 -2.62
CA LYS A 63 0.80 -24.50 -1.56
C LYS A 63 0.10 -23.18 -1.22
N GLY A 64 0.35 -22.10 -1.95
CA GLY A 64 -0.16 -20.80 -1.63
C GLY A 64 -1.07 -20.26 -2.73
N GLY A 65 -2.14 -19.59 -2.31
CA GLY A 65 -2.93 -18.73 -3.19
C GLY A 65 -2.11 -17.52 -3.65
N LYS A 66 -2.75 -16.65 -4.44
CA LYS A 66 -2.22 -15.30 -4.71
C LYS A 66 -2.85 -14.31 -3.74
N ILE A 67 -2.09 -13.30 -3.34
CA ILE A 67 -2.58 -12.09 -2.68
C ILE A 67 -2.20 -10.90 -3.53
N THR A 68 -3.20 -10.09 -3.89
CA THR A 68 -3.02 -8.91 -4.74
C THR A 68 -3.07 -7.66 -3.88
N PHE A 69 -1.96 -6.94 -3.83
CA PHE A 69 -1.86 -5.65 -3.16
C PHE A 69 -2.02 -4.53 -4.17
N GLY A 70 -2.94 -3.60 -3.90
CA GLY A 70 -3.00 -2.31 -4.59
C GLY A 70 -2.04 -1.33 -3.95
N THR A 71 -1.33 -0.56 -4.77
CA THR A 71 -0.39 0.48 -4.36
C THR A 71 -0.43 1.66 -5.31
N ASN A 72 0.18 2.80 -4.91
CA ASN A 72 0.49 3.92 -5.79
C ASN A 72 1.99 4.19 -5.74
N ALA A 73 2.74 3.52 -6.63
CA ALA A 73 4.20 3.47 -6.59
C ALA A 73 4.88 4.77 -7.06
N GLU A 74 4.45 5.89 -6.49
CA GLU A 74 4.94 7.26 -6.68
C GLU A 74 5.25 7.92 -5.31
N PHE A 75 5.39 7.12 -4.24
CA PHE A 75 5.51 7.61 -2.86
C PHE A 75 6.76 7.07 -2.14
N PRO A 76 7.97 7.45 -2.59
CA PRO A 76 9.21 7.02 -1.92
C PRO A 76 9.32 7.65 -0.51
N PRO A 77 9.86 6.92 0.49
CA PRO A 77 10.53 5.62 0.40
C PRO A 77 9.59 4.41 0.59
N PHE A 78 8.28 4.61 0.64
CA PHE A 78 7.30 3.56 0.95
C PHE A 78 7.05 2.65 -0.24
N GLU A 79 6.68 3.21 -1.39
CA GLU A 79 6.47 2.48 -2.64
C GLU A 79 6.88 3.32 -3.86
N TYR A 80 7.71 2.76 -4.69
CA TYR A 80 8.21 3.42 -5.91
C TYR A 80 8.66 2.40 -6.96
N VAL A 81 8.72 2.87 -8.21
CA VAL A 81 9.19 2.05 -9.33
C VAL A 81 10.71 2.14 -9.44
N THR A 82 11.35 1.00 -9.66
CA THR A 82 12.79 0.87 -9.91
C THR A 82 13.06 -0.16 -11.00
N SER A 83 14.31 -0.29 -11.43
CA SER A 83 14.71 -1.31 -12.42
C SER A 83 14.73 -2.73 -11.84
N GLU A 84 15.04 -2.86 -10.55
CA GLU A 84 15.07 -4.12 -9.80
C GLU A 84 14.56 -3.85 -8.38
N GLY A 85 13.33 -4.25 -8.10
CA GLY A 85 12.66 -4.00 -6.81
C GLY A 85 12.58 -5.25 -5.94
N VAL A 86 12.02 -5.08 -4.75
CA VAL A 86 11.72 -6.17 -3.81
C VAL A 86 10.67 -7.12 -4.39
N ILE A 87 9.71 -6.57 -5.18
CA ILE A 87 8.70 -7.31 -5.92
C ILE A 87 8.70 -6.78 -7.36
N ASP A 88 9.26 -7.55 -8.29
CA ASP A 88 9.40 -7.16 -9.69
C ASP A 88 10.09 -5.78 -9.84
N GLN A 89 9.38 -4.79 -10.36
CA GLN A 89 9.84 -3.41 -10.52
C GLN A 89 9.47 -2.48 -9.36
N TYR A 90 8.87 -3.01 -8.30
CA TYR A 90 8.38 -2.22 -7.17
C TYR A 90 9.29 -2.41 -5.96
N ASP A 91 9.66 -1.31 -5.32
CA ASP A 91 10.54 -1.29 -4.16
C ASP A 91 10.00 -0.35 -3.08
N GLY A 92 10.57 -0.44 -1.89
CA GLY A 92 10.21 0.38 -0.75
C GLY A 92 9.77 -0.41 0.48
N ILE A 93 9.46 0.32 1.53
CA ILE A 93 9.05 -0.23 2.83
C ILE A 93 7.80 -1.08 2.66
N ASP A 94 6.81 -0.59 1.94
CA ASP A 94 5.52 -1.23 1.71
C ASP A 94 5.66 -2.52 0.91
N MET A 95 6.55 -2.52 -0.07
CA MET A 95 6.84 -3.72 -0.86
C MET A 95 7.51 -4.80 -0.03
N ALA A 96 8.43 -4.43 0.87
CA ALA A 96 9.05 -5.37 1.80
C ALA A 96 8.02 -5.98 2.77
N ILE A 97 7.06 -5.17 3.25
CA ILE A 97 5.97 -5.61 4.11
C ILE A 97 5.03 -6.54 3.34
N ALA A 98 4.58 -6.18 2.14
CA ALA A 98 3.72 -7.00 1.29
C ALA A 98 4.33 -8.38 1.01
N LYS A 99 5.61 -8.40 0.66
CA LYS A 99 6.38 -9.63 0.46
C LYS A 99 6.43 -10.50 1.72
N SER A 100 6.73 -9.89 2.87
CA SER A 100 6.79 -10.59 4.14
C SER A 100 5.43 -11.20 4.53
N ILE A 101 4.33 -10.48 4.30
CA ILE A 101 2.97 -10.98 4.55
C ILE A 101 2.68 -12.19 3.66
N ALA A 102 2.99 -12.12 2.37
CA ALA A 102 2.76 -13.21 1.45
C ALA A 102 3.58 -14.46 1.82
N GLU A 103 4.86 -14.29 2.10
CA GLU A 103 5.77 -15.39 2.50
C GLU A 103 5.30 -16.08 3.79
N GLN A 104 4.87 -15.31 4.81
CA GLN A 104 4.38 -15.88 6.08
C GLN A 104 3.07 -16.67 5.93
N ASN A 105 2.34 -16.45 4.85
CA ASN A 105 1.08 -17.13 4.56
C ASN A 105 1.18 -18.16 3.42
N ASP A 106 2.40 -18.50 2.99
CA ASP A 106 2.64 -19.40 1.85
C ASP A 106 1.90 -18.93 0.58
N MET A 107 1.82 -17.61 0.34
CA MET A 107 1.14 -16.99 -0.80
C MET A 107 2.13 -16.35 -1.77
N THR A 108 1.71 -16.20 -3.02
CA THR A 108 2.43 -15.40 -4.02
C THR A 108 1.88 -13.99 -4.04
N VAL A 109 2.75 -12.98 -3.90
CA VAL A 109 2.36 -11.58 -3.99
C VAL A 109 2.17 -11.15 -5.44
N VAL A 110 1.16 -10.34 -5.68
CA VAL A 110 0.93 -9.60 -6.93
C VAL A 110 0.73 -8.14 -6.57
N VAL A 111 1.35 -7.24 -7.29
CA VAL A 111 1.22 -5.79 -7.09
C VAL A 111 0.44 -5.19 -8.26
N GLU A 112 -0.63 -4.48 -7.93
CA GLU A 112 -1.43 -3.68 -8.87
C GLU A 112 -1.19 -2.20 -8.57
N ASN A 113 -0.44 -1.54 -9.46
CA ASN A 113 -0.16 -0.11 -9.36
C ASN A 113 -1.27 0.70 -10.02
N MET A 114 -1.87 1.61 -9.26
CA MET A 114 -2.98 2.45 -9.71
C MET A 114 -2.98 3.82 -9.02
N GLU A 115 -3.86 4.71 -9.47
CA GLU A 115 -4.06 6.01 -8.84
C GLU A 115 -4.53 5.84 -7.39
N PHE A 116 -3.98 6.66 -6.48
CA PHE A 116 -4.21 6.53 -5.04
C PHE A 116 -5.69 6.61 -4.65
N ASP A 117 -6.42 7.55 -5.24
CA ASP A 117 -7.86 7.75 -5.02
C ASP A 117 -8.73 6.58 -5.47
N SER A 118 -8.20 5.69 -6.32
CA SER A 118 -8.89 4.50 -6.82
C SER A 118 -8.71 3.26 -5.93
N LEU A 119 -7.71 3.26 -5.02
CA LEU A 119 -7.32 2.08 -4.25
C LEU A 119 -8.45 1.53 -3.39
N LEU A 120 -9.14 2.37 -2.62
CA LEU A 120 -10.21 1.93 -1.73
C LEU A 120 -11.42 1.39 -2.51
N VAL A 121 -11.73 1.99 -3.64
CA VAL A 121 -12.79 1.51 -4.53
C VAL A 121 -12.44 0.15 -5.12
N ALA A 122 -11.19 -0.04 -5.55
CA ALA A 122 -10.71 -1.32 -6.06
C ALA A 122 -10.77 -2.42 -4.98
N LEU A 123 -10.41 -2.08 -3.73
CA LEU A 123 -10.50 -2.99 -2.59
C LEU A 123 -11.96 -3.39 -2.29
N GLN A 124 -12.87 -2.42 -2.22
CA GLN A 124 -14.30 -2.65 -1.97
C GLN A 124 -14.94 -3.53 -3.05
N ASN A 125 -14.54 -3.34 -4.31
CA ASN A 125 -15.02 -4.13 -5.44
C ASN A 125 -14.37 -5.52 -5.54
N GLY A 126 -13.39 -5.83 -4.68
CA GLY A 126 -12.68 -7.11 -4.69
C GLY A 126 -11.76 -7.29 -5.90
N GLN A 127 -11.32 -6.22 -6.53
CA GLN A 127 -10.33 -6.23 -7.60
C GLN A 127 -8.92 -6.49 -7.05
N ILE A 128 -8.67 -6.04 -5.84
CA ILE A 128 -7.46 -6.28 -5.05
C ILE A 128 -7.86 -6.87 -3.69
N ASP A 129 -6.95 -7.57 -3.05
CA ASP A 129 -7.19 -8.22 -1.76
C ASP A 129 -6.83 -7.32 -0.57
N ALA A 130 -5.86 -6.43 -0.76
CA ALA A 130 -5.40 -5.47 0.24
C ALA A 130 -4.82 -4.22 -0.43
N VAL A 131 -4.73 -3.12 0.31
CA VAL A 131 -3.99 -1.91 -0.07
C VAL A 131 -2.77 -1.78 0.82
N ILE A 132 -1.64 -1.44 0.22
CA ILE A 132 -0.41 -1.02 0.90
C ILE A 132 0.19 0.12 0.09
N ALA A 133 0.09 1.35 0.63
CA ALA A 133 0.32 2.57 -0.13
C ALA A 133 0.61 3.79 0.78
N GLY A 134 1.35 3.61 1.88
CA GLY A 134 1.58 4.68 2.86
C GLY A 134 0.30 5.35 3.34
N MET A 135 -0.82 4.63 3.34
CA MET A 135 -2.15 5.22 3.51
C MET A 135 -2.48 5.49 4.98
N THR A 136 -2.66 6.75 5.32
CA THR A 136 -3.15 7.21 6.63
C THR A 136 -4.54 6.66 6.93
N ALA A 137 -4.74 6.16 8.13
CA ALA A 137 -5.99 5.56 8.58
C ALA A 137 -6.95 6.62 9.15
N THR A 138 -7.41 7.55 8.28
CA THR A 138 -8.36 8.59 8.67
C THR A 138 -9.72 7.99 9.10
N ASP A 139 -10.49 8.74 9.90
CA ASP A 139 -11.82 8.32 10.34
C ASP A 139 -12.74 8.04 9.13
N GLU A 140 -12.70 8.89 8.10
CA GLU A 140 -13.47 8.71 6.88
C GLU A 140 -13.13 7.39 6.16
N ARG A 141 -11.84 7.07 6.04
CA ARG A 141 -11.40 5.81 5.41
C ARG A 141 -11.79 4.61 6.25
N ARG A 142 -11.74 4.73 7.59
CA ARG A 142 -12.17 3.66 8.52
C ARG A 142 -13.65 3.35 8.45
N GLU A 143 -14.50 4.25 7.97
CA GLU A 143 -15.91 3.98 7.72
C GLU A 143 -16.11 2.96 6.58
N THR A 144 -15.15 2.81 5.69
CA THR A 144 -15.29 2.02 4.46
C THR A 144 -14.42 0.77 4.42
N VAL A 145 -13.29 0.74 5.13
CA VAL A 145 -12.34 -0.37 5.15
C VAL A 145 -11.71 -0.55 6.53
N ASP A 146 -11.19 -1.75 6.79
CA ASP A 146 -10.44 -2.05 7.99
C ASP A 146 -8.95 -1.72 7.78
N PHE A 147 -8.32 -1.13 8.81
CA PHE A 147 -6.88 -0.87 8.85
C PHE A 147 -6.17 -1.80 9.84
N SER A 148 -4.91 -2.05 9.60
CA SER A 148 -4.01 -2.68 10.57
C SER A 148 -3.58 -1.69 11.65
N THR A 149 -2.67 -2.11 12.53
CA THR A 149 -1.92 -1.17 13.37
C THR A 149 -0.99 -0.32 12.51
N THR A 150 -0.76 0.92 12.98
CA THR A 150 0.17 1.88 12.36
C THR A 150 1.59 1.34 12.29
N TYR A 151 2.29 1.51 11.17
CA TYR A 151 3.69 1.15 10.98
C TYR A 151 4.62 2.34 10.79
N TYR A 152 4.05 3.52 10.53
CA TYR A 152 4.77 4.77 10.39
C TYR A 152 3.89 5.92 10.85
N THR A 153 4.51 6.96 11.42
CA THR A 153 3.84 8.21 11.78
C THR A 153 4.44 9.31 10.93
N ALA A 154 3.63 9.97 10.13
CA ALA A 154 4.02 11.06 9.26
C ALA A 154 3.49 12.41 9.76
N THR A 155 4.05 13.48 9.23
CA THR A 155 3.50 14.83 9.30
C THR A 155 3.48 15.42 7.90
N GLN A 156 2.51 16.27 7.61
CA GLN A 156 2.53 17.04 6.38
C GLN A 156 3.58 18.14 6.47
N VAL A 157 4.26 18.41 5.36
CA VAL A 157 5.26 19.46 5.24
C VAL A 157 5.09 20.18 3.91
N MET A 158 5.73 21.33 3.79
CA MET A 158 5.76 22.13 2.57
C MET A 158 7.09 21.94 1.87
N ILE A 159 7.09 21.56 0.59
CA ILE A 159 8.27 21.67 -0.27
C ILE A 159 8.17 22.99 -0.99
N VAL A 160 9.22 23.80 -0.92
CA VAL A 160 9.32 25.10 -1.57
C VAL A 160 10.68 25.27 -2.22
N LYS A 161 10.82 26.28 -3.09
CA LYS A 161 12.15 26.66 -3.61
C LYS A 161 13.04 27.23 -2.50
N GLU A 162 14.35 27.07 -2.62
CA GLU A 162 15.31 27.53 -1.62
C GLU A 162 15.21 29.05 -1.34
N ASP A 163 14.91 29.84 -2.37
CA ASP A 163 14.73 31.27 -2.30
C ASP A 163 13.30 31.73 -1.93
N SER A 164 12.39 30.79 -1.63
CA SER A 164 11.02 31.07 -1.22
C SER A 164 10.95 31.79 0.13
N ASP A 165 10.00 32.72 0.23
CA ASP A 165 9.65 33.45 1.45
C ASP A 165 8.63 32.73 2.34
N ILE A 166 8.10 31.58 1.90
CA ILE A 166 7.18 30.73 2.68
C ILE A 166 7.94 30.15 3.88
N ALA A 167 7.49 30.45 5.09
CA ALA A 167 8.05 29.99 6.35
C ALA A 167 7.03 29.28 7.24
N SER A 168 5.73 29.40 6.92
CA SER A 168 4.62 28.77 7.64
C SER A 168 3.47 28.44 6.70
N ALA A 169 2.51 27.63 7.16
CA ALA A 169 1.30 27.32 6.41
C ALA A 169 0.45 28.57 6.12
N ALA A 170 0.48 29.57 6.99
CA ALA A 170 -0.24 30.83 6.79
C ALA A 170 0.27 31.61 5.56
N ASP A 171 1.55 31.46 5.21
CA ASP A 171 2.15 32.14 4.06
C ASP A 171 1.70 31.55 2.72
N MET A 172 0.99 30.40 2.73
CA MET A 172 0.45 29.78 1.53
C MET A 172 -0.84 30.44 1.01
N ALA A 173 -1.51 31.31 1.79
CA ALA A 173 -2.85 31.81 1.50
C ALA A 173 -3.00 32.45 0.10
N ASP A 174 -1.97 33.15 -0.37
CA ASP A 174 -1.96 33.84 -1.68
C ASP A 174 -1.00 33.16 -2.69
N LYS A 175 -0.56 31.93 -2.39
CA LYS A 175 0.39 31.18 -3.21
C LYS A 175 -0.33 30.14 -4.06
N LYS A 176 0.33 29.68 -5.11
CA LYS A 176 -0.13 28.53 -5.91
C LYS A 176 0.31 27.25 -5.23
N ILE A 177 -0.65 26.53 -4.69
CA ILE A 177 -0.43 25.30 -3.93
C ILE A 177 -0.68 24.10 -4.85
N CYS A 178 0.27 23.16 -4.87
CA CYS A 178 0.11 21.87 -5.51
C CYS A 178 0.00 20.76 -4.45
N VAL A 179 -0.87 19.81 -4.69
CA VAL A 179 -1.09 18.63 -3.84
C VAL A 179 -1.22 17.38 -4.70
N VAL A 180 -1.20 16.20 -4.07
CA VAL A 180 -1.53 14.94 -4.72
C VAL A 180 -2.96 14.55 -4.38
N GLN A 181 -3.74 14.25 -5.41
CA GLN A 181 -5.16 13.92 -5.28
C GLN A 181 -5.37 12.72 -4.35
N GLY A 182 -6.24 12.90 -3.36
CA GLY A 182 -6.61 11.88 -2.38
C GLY A 182 -5.60 11.74 -1.22
N TYR A 183 -4.44 12.40 -1.25
CA TYR A 183 -3.47 12.37 -0.15
C TYR A 183 -3.93 13.27 1.01
N THR A 184 -3.39 13.02 2.20
CA THR A 184 -3.69 13.84 3.39
C THR A 184 -3.25 15.29 3.24
N GLY A 185 -2.20 15.56 2.46
CA GLY A 185 -1.81 16.91 2.11
C GLY A 185 -2.91 17.70 1.39
N GLU A 186 -3.69 17.05 0.50
CA GLU A 186 -4.86 17.67 -0.12
C GLU A 186 -5.93 18.01 0.93
N VAL A 187 -6.21 17.08 1.84
CA VAL A 187 -7.18 17.29 2.93
C VAL A 187 -6.77 18.48 3.79
N CYS A 188 -5.53 18.54 4.23
CA CYS A 188 -5.01 19.65 5.04
C CYS A 188 -5.18 21.01 4.35
N VAL A 189 -4.82 21.12 3.07
CA VAL A 189 -4.94 22.39 2.31
C VAL A 189 -6.40 22.76 2.11
N ASN A 190 -7.26 21.78 1.84
CA ASN A 190 -8.70 22.00 1.70
C ASN A 190 -9.33 22.51 3.01
N ASP A 191 -8.95 21.95 4.15
CA ASP A 191 -9.46 22.33 5.47
C ASP A 191 -8.99 23.74 5.88
N MET A 192 -7.83 24.18 5.38
CA MET A 192 -7.39 25.57 5.50
C MET A 192 -8.19 26.52 4.62
N GLY A 193 -8.98 26.02 3.67
CA GLY A 193 -9.77 26.81 2.73
C GLY A 193 -8.94 27.46 1.64
N TYR A 194 -7.73 26.98 1.36
CA TYR A 194 -6.87 27.53 0.32
C TYR A 194 -7.15 26.88 -1.03
N PRO A 195 -7.11 27.63 -2.14
CA PRO A 195 -7.21 27.06 -3.48
C PRO A 195 -5.93 26.29 -3.81
N TYR A 196 -6.06 25.14 -4.48
CA TYR A 196 -4.93 24.30 -4.86
C TYR A 196 -5.15 23.66 -6.23
N GLU A 197 -4.08 23.14 -6.81
CA GLU A 197 -4.09 22.28 -7.99
C GLU A 197 -3.67 20.87 -7.57
N ALA A 198 -4.53 19.87 -7.88
CA ALA A 198 -4.30 18.48 -7.52
C ALA A 198 -3.72 17.70 -8.70
N PHE A 199 -2.67 16.93 -8.44
CA PHE A 199 -1.99 16.08 -9.41
C PHE A 199 -2.21 14.60 -9.08
N LYS A 200 -2.09 13.73 -10.08
CA LYS A 200 -2.21 12.29 -9.87
C LYS A 200 -0.94 11.68 -9.25
N LYS A 201 0.19 12.36 -9.42
CA LYS A 201 1.51 11.90 -9.00
C LYS A 201 2.27 12.97 -8.24
N GLY A 202 2.98 12.57 -7.18
CA GLY A 202 3.85 13.46 -6.43
C GLY A 202 4.98 14.03 -7.28
N THR A 203 5.52 13.22 -8.20
CA THR A 203 6.53 13.68 -9.17
C THR A 203 6.03 14.80 -10.07
N GLU A 204 4.76 14.78 -10.48
CA GLU A 204 4.16 15.84 -11.30
C GLU A 204 4.04 17.15 -10.50
N ALA A 205 3.52 17.09 -9.27
CA ALA A 205 3.40 18.24 -8.39
C ALA A 205 4.77 18.90 -8.12
N VAL A 206 5.80 18.08 -7.82
CA VAL A 206 7.16 18.59 -7.57
C VAL A 206 7.77 19.19 -8.85
N MET A 207 7.52 18.61 -10.02
CA MET A 207 8.01 19.20 -11.28
C MET A 207 7.35 20.54 -11.61
N GLU A 208 6.08 20.75 -11.23
CA GLU A 208 5.44 22.06 -11.36
C GLU A 208 6.11 23.11 -10.45
N LEU A 209 6.52 22.71 -9.24
CA LEU A 209 7.31 23.57 -8.32
C LEU A 209 8.69 23.90 -8.90
N VAL A 210 9.43 22.90 -9.37
CA VAL A 210 10.76 23.08 -10.00
C VAL A 210 10.66 24.06 -11.17
N ASN A 211 9.64 23.90 -12.01
CA ASN A 211 9.40 24.75 -13.18
C ASN A 211 8.82 26.15 -12.83
N GLY A 212 8.54 26.44 -11.56
CA GLY A 212 8.01 27.74 -11.11
C GLY A 212 6.56 27.98 -11.50
N LYS A 213 5.79 26.93 -11.74
CA LYS A 213 4.37 27.03 -12.05
C LYS A 213 3.51 26.94 -10.78
N CYS A 214 4.03 26.35 -9.71
CA CYS A 214 3.50 26.49 -8.37
C CYS A 214 4.58 27.00 -7.38
N ASP A 215 4.16 27.42 -6.20
CA ASP A 215 5.01 28.05 -5.18
C ASP A 215 5.33 27.07 -4.04
N VAL A 216 4.46 26.10 -3.80
CA VAL A 216 4.56 25.13 -2.71
C VAL A 216 3.87 23.80 -3.07
N VAL A 217 4.46 22.69 -2.61
CA VAL A 217 3.83 21.35 -2.61
C VAL A 217 3.64 20.92 -1.16
N VAL A 218 2.43 20.49 -0.79
CA VAL A 218 2.14 19.93 0.53
C VAL A 218 2.07 18.41 0.41
N ILE A 219 2.92 17.71 1.17
CA ILE A 219 3.06 16.26 1.11
C ILE A 219 3.72 15.73 2.40
N ASP A 220 3.67 14.42 2.61
CA ASP A 220 4.28 13.74 3.76
C ASP A 220 5.79 13.97 3.87
N SER A 221 6.25 14.11 5.11
CA SER A 221 7.62 14.50 5.45
C SER A 221 8.69 13.55 4.89
N ALA A 222 8.48 12.23 4.96
CA ALA A 222 9.46 11.26 4.44
C ALA A 222 9.59 11.33 2.92
N THR A 223 8.47 11.47 2.22
CA THR A 223 8.43 11.61 0.76
C THR A 223 8.99 12.96 0.33
N ALA A 224 8.70 14.03 1.08
CA ALA A 224 9.29 15.35 0.86
C ALA A 224 10.81 15.32 0.93
N GLN A 225 11.38 14.63 1.94
CA GLN A 225 12.84 14.47 2.06
C GLN A 225 13.44 13.82 0.82
N LYS A 226 12.80 12.79 0.29
CA LYS A 226 13.28 12.12 -0.93
C LYS A 226 13.20 13.04 -2.14
N TYR A 227 12.09 13.75 -2.34
CA TYR A 227 11.95 14.68 -3.45
C TYR A 227 12.94 15.84 -3.38
N VAL A 228 13.19 16.39 -2.19
CA VAL A 228 14.19 17.46 -2.01
C VAL A 228 15.61 16.94 -2.26
N SER A 229 15.92 15.70 -1.83
CA SER A 229 17.22 15.10 -2.11
C SER A 229 17.49 14.86 -3.60
N ASP A 230 16.43 14.60 -4.37
CA ASP A 230 16.51 14.30 -5.80
C ASP A 230 16.46 15.56 -6.69
N ASN A 231 16.05 16.71 -6.14
CA ASN A 231 15.85 17.96 -6.87
C ASN A 231 16.58 19.11 -6.18
N GLU A 232 17.71 19.53 -6.75
CA GLU A 232 18.46 20.69 -6.24
C GLU A 232 17.61 21.96 -6.25
N GLY A 233 17.85 22.84 -5.29
CA GLY A 233 17.17 24.15 -5.19
C GLY A 233 15.80 24.09 -4.53
N LEU A 234 15.45 22.98 -3.90
CA LEU A 234 14.26 22.82 -3.06
C LEU A 234 14.65 22.71 -1.58
N LYS A 235 13.74 23.15 -0.69
CA LYS A 235 13.84 22.97 0.76
C LYS A 235 12.50 22.53 1.34
N ILE A 236 12.56 21.94 2.53
CA ILE A 236 11.39 21.62 3.33
C ILE A 236 11.14 22.74 4.34
N VAL A 237 9.88 23.10 4.50
CA VAL A 237 9.39 23.96 5.57
C VAL A 237 8.39 23.15 6.40
N GLU A 238 8.65 23.08 7.70
CA GLU A 238 7.81 22.37 8.67
C GLU A 238 6.98 23.40 9.46
N ASP A 239 5.72 23.11 9.72
CA ASP A 239 4.85 23.91 10.58
C ASP A 239 3.98 22.98 11.43
N ALA A 240 4.53 22.54 12.55
CA ALA A 240 3.86 21.63 13.49
C ALA A 240 2.60 22.23 14.14
N SER A 241 2.36 23.55 13.99
CA SER A 241 1.15 24.19 14.49
C SER A 241 -0.03 24.09 13.51
N ALA A 242 0.26 23.82 12.24
CA ALA A 242 -0.72 23.72 11.17
C ALA A 242 -0.93 22.27 10.71
N PHE A 243 0.09 21.44 10.85
CA PHE A 243 0.07 20.05 10.42
C PHE A 243 0.26 19.11 11.63
N GLU A 244 -0.80 18.45 12.02
CA GLU A 244 -0.74 17.42 13.07
C GLU A 244 -0.05 16.16 12.56
N SER A 245 0.50 15.36 13.47
CA SER A 245 1.08 14.06 13.11
C SER A 245 -0.04 13.07 12.76
N GLU A 246 0.16 12.28 11.72
CA GLU A 246 -0.79 11.32 11.17
C GLU A 246 -0.28 9.88 11.35
N GLU A 247 -1.21 8.98 11.67
CA GLU A 247 -0.95 7.55 11.89
C GLU A 247 -1.54 6.66 10.79
#